data_3f1f8572867255740ef34f24b0ce89c4
#
_entry.id   3f1f8572867255740ef34f24b0ce89c4
#
_cell.length_a   1.000
_cell.length_b   1.000
_cell.length_c   1.000
_cell.angle_alpha   90.00
_cell.angle_beta   90.00
_cell.angle_gamma   90.00
#
_symmetry.space_group_name_H-M   'P 1'
#
loop_
_entity.id
_entity.type
_entity.pdbx_description
1 polymer ?
#
loop_
_entity_poly.entity_id
_entity_poly.type
_entity_poly.pdbx_seq_one_letter_code
_entity_poly.pdbx_strand_id
1 'polypeptide(L)'
;MSNLGYQIGRVFGTPYFKKHYNLKIINKEFIPKEGPILLCGNHLHVLDQFPVIASTSRTSHWMAKKEYFDGKLGPLFKMTGAISVDRFGDAKKAEIEAIDYLNQGSAVGLFPEGTRNGLKEEKLQELYELYSSDISYDDFKKLMPKNTLASQINLLDKL
;
A
#
# COMPACT_ATOMS: atom_id res chain seq x y z
N MET A 1 5.06 20.90 -1.09
CA MET A 1 4.37 21.47 0.11
C MET A 1 4.03 20.31 1.03
N SER A 2 4.36 20.39 2.32
CA SER A 2 3.98 19.32 3.26
C SER A 2 2.46 19.33 3.40
N ASN A 3 1.80 18.27 2.98
CA ASN A 3 0.37 18.11 3.17
C ASN A 3 0.10 17.89 4.67
N LEU A 4 -0.33 18.93 5.38
CA LEU A 4 -0.55 18.91 6.83
C LEU A 4 -1.48 17.76 7.26
N GLY A 5 -2.55 17.53 6.50
CA GLY A 5 -3.49 16.44 6.79
C GLY A 5 -2.83 15.06 6.70
N TYR A 6 -1.96 14.86 5.71
CA TYR A 6 -1.18 13.64 5.59
C TYR A 6 -0.24 13.45 6.79
N GLN A 7 0.47 14.50 7.20
CA GLN A 7 1.39 14.42 8.34
C GLN A 7 0.66 14.13 9.65
N ILE A 8 -0.49 14.76 9.89
CA ILE A 8 -1.34 14.48 11.05
C ILE A 8 -1.78 13.00 11.02
N GLY A 9 -2.32 12.53 9.90
CA GLY A 9 -2.74 11.13 9.73
C GLY A 9 -1.59 10.14 9.98
N ARG A 10 -0.38 10.46 9.52
CA ARG A 10 0.82 9.64 9.72
C ARG A 10 1.26 9.62 11.18
N VAL A 11 1.31 10.78 11.85
CA VAL A 11 1.75 10.89 13.26
C VAL A 11 0.85 10.07 14.18
N PHE A 12 -0.45 10.14 14.00
CA PHE A 12 -1.39 9.39 14.83
C PHE A 12 -1.63 7.96 14.35
N GLY A 13 -1.68 7.74 13.04
CA GLY A 13 -1.94 6.43 12.47
C GLY A 13 -0.77 5.46 12.61
N THR A 14 0.47 5.91 12.41
CA THR A 14 1.65 5.04 12.47
C THR A 14 1.80 4.29 13.80
N PRO A 15 1.73 4.94 14.98
CA PRO A 15 1.79 4.25 16.27
C PRO A 15 0.66 3.24 16.45
N TYR A 16 -0.56 3.63 16.05
CA TYR A 16 -1.71 2.74 16.09
C TYR A 16 -1.48 1.47 15.26
N PHE A 17 -1.07 1.61 14.00
CA PHE A 17 -0.80 0.48 13.13
C PHE A 17 0.35 -0.40 13.62
N LYS A 18 1.45 0.20 14.09
CA LYS A 18 2.57 -0.54 14.65
C LYS A 18 2.16 -1.39 15.85
N LYS A 19 1.36 -0.82 16.75
CA LYS A 19 0.93 -1.52 17.98
C LYS A 19 -0.14 -2.57 17.69
N HIS A 20 -1.15 -2.21 16.89
CA HIS A 20 -2.34 -3.04 16.70
C HIS A 20 -2.09 -4.24 15.77
N TYR A 21 -1.25 -4.05 14.73
CA TYR A 21 -0.93 -5.06 13.74
C TYR A 21 0.45 -5.69 13.91
N ASN A 22 1.16 -5.39 15.00
CA ASN A 22 2.53 -5.85 15.25
C ASN A 22 3.44 -5.64 14.02
N LEU A 23 3.35 -4.46 13.40
CA LEU A 23 4.00 -4.14 12.14
C LEU A 23 5.52 -4.17 12.28
N LYS A 24 6.18 -5.08 11.57
CA LYS A 24 7.62 -5.10 11.37
C LYS A 24 7.97 -4.43 10.05
N ILE A 25 8.95 -3.55 10.07
CA ILE A 25 9.46 -2.86 8.88
C ILE A 25 10.90 -3.29 8.70
N ILE A 26 11.20 -3.92 7.57
CA ILE A 26 12.50 -4.47 7.25
C ILE A 26 13.03 -3.73 6.03
N ASN A 27 14.33 -3.51 5.99
CA ASN A 27 15.02 -2.87 4.86
C ASN A 27 14.47 -1.48 4.48
N LYS A 28 13.93 -0.73 5.45
CA LYS A 28 13.40 0.63 5.21
C LYS A 28 14.43 1.60 4.67
N GLU A 29 15.71 1.31 4.88
CA GLU A 29 16.87 2.06 4.39
C GLU A 29 16.98 2.05 2.86
N PHE A 30 16.39 1.06 2.19
CA PHE A 30 16.34 1.02 0.73
C PHE A 30 15.30 1.95 0.12
N ILE A 31 14.40 2.53 0.93
CA ILE A 31 13.47 3.54 0.44
C ILE A 31 14.24 4.87 0.29
N PRO A 32 14.40 5.39 -0.95
CA PRO A 32 15.11 6.65 -1.17
C PRO A 32 14.50 7.80 -0.36
N LYS A 33 15.33 8.57 0.31
CA LYS A 33 14.88 9.70 1.14
C LYS A 33 14.40 10.88 0.29
N GLU A 34 14.91 11.02 -0.92
CA GLU A 34 14.66 12.12 -1.85
C GLU A 34 14.43 11.60 -3.27
N GLY A 35 13.98 12.48 -4.15
CA GLY A 35 13.72 12.17 -5.54
C GLY A 35 12.39 11.41 -5.79
N PRO A 36 11.98 11.25 -7.04
CA PRO A 36 10.75 10.56 -7.40
C PRO A 36 10.84 9.07 -7.08
N ILE A 37 9.81 8.51 -6.45
CA ILE A 37 9.68 7.06 -6.27
C ILE A 37 8.25 6.61 -6.47
N LEU A 38 8.10 5.41 -7.01
CA LEU A 38 6.83 4.71 -7.10
C LEU A 38 6.81 3.59 -6.05
N LEU A 39 5.84 3.66 -5.14
CA LEU A 39 5.64 2.67 -4.08
C LEU A 39 4.55 1.71 -4.53
N CYS A 40 4.94 0.48 -4.82
CA CYS A 40 4.02 -0.58 -5.23
C CYS A 40 3.86 -1.62 -4.13
N GLY A 41 2.68 -2.17 -4.01
CA GLY A 41 2.38 -3.24 -3.05
C GLY A 41 1.25 -4.14 -3.53
N ASN A 42 1.08 -5.26 -2.87
CA ASN A 42 -0.06 -6.13 -3.08
C ASN A 42 -1.31 -5.53 -2.41
N HIS A 43 -2.49 -5.79 -2.98
CA HIS A 43 -3.74 -5.20 -2.49
C HIS A 43 -4.75 -6.24 -2.02
N LEU A 44 -4.82 -6.43 -0.73
CA LEU A 44 -5.75 -7.36 -0.07
C LEU A 44 -6.82 -6.64 0.75
N HIS A 45 -6.45 -5.49 1.36
CA HIS A 45 -7.31 -4.78 2.29
C HIS A 45 -7.33 -3.28 2.03
N VAL A 46 -8.40 -2.60 2.43
CA VAL A 46 -8.54 -1.14 2.27
C VAL A 46 -7.48 -0.33 3.03
N LEU A 47 -6.83 -0.93 4.01
CA LEU A 47 -5.83 -0.28 4.85
C LEU A 47 -4.37 -0.56 4.43
N ASP A 48 -4.13 -1.24 3.32
CA ASP A 48 -2.79 -1.69 2.90
C ASP A 48 -1.80 -0.54 2.67
N GLN A 49 -2.27 0.66 2.35
CA GLN A 49 -1.40 1.81 2.21
C GLN A 49 -0.77 2.25 3.53
N PHE A 50 -1.42 2.02 4.68
CA PHE A 50 -0.93 2.56 5.96
C PHE A 50 0.38 1.95 6.45
N PRO A 51 0.64 0.64 6.37
CA PRO A 51 1.95 0.08 6.66
C PRO A 51 3.07 0.66 5.79
N VAL A 52 2.80 0.87 4.49
CA VAL A 52 3.76 1.50 3.60
C VAL A 52 4.01 2.96 4.00
N ILE A 53 2.96 3.71 4.34
CA ILE A 53 3.07 5.06 4.89
C ILE A 53 3.90 5.07 6.18
N ALA A 54 3.72 4.06 7.04
CA ALA A 54 4.45 3.92 8.30
C ALA A 54 5.94 3.55 8.11
N SER A 55 6.31 2.97 6.96
CA SER A 55 7.68 2.56 6.64
C SER A 55 8.58 3.70 6.19
N THR A 56 8.02 4.82 5.72
CA THR A 56 8.77 5.95 5.19
C THR A 56 8.45 7.25 5.92
N SER A 57 9.44 8.17 5.96
CA SER A 57 9.22 9.55 6.43
C SER A 57 8.65 10.46 5.35
N ARG A 58 8.59 9.99 4.11
CA ARG A 58 8.17 10.79 2.96
C ARG A 58 6.65 10.93 2.89
N THR A 59 6.20 12.04 2.33
CA THR A 59 4.81 12.18 1.90
C THR A 59 4.61 11.34 0.65
N SER A 60 3.60 10.48 0.65
CA SER A 60 3.22 9.65 -0.49
C SER A 60 1.77 9.93 -0.91
N HIS A 61 1.57 10.08 -2.21
CA HIS A 61 0.28 10.34 -2.83
C HIS A 61 -0.28 9.03 -3.36
N TRP A 62 -1.34 8.53 -2.72
CA TRP A 62 -1.90 7.21 -3.04
C TRP A 62 -3.03 7.31 -4.04
N MET A 63 -3.00 6.46 -5.05
CA MET A 63 -4.11 6.31 -5.97
C MET A 63 -5.30 5.65 -5.27
N ALA A 64 -6.47 6.27 -5.35
CA ALA A 64 -7.70 5.78 -4.75
C ALA A 64 -8.88 5.95 -5.71
N LYS A 65 -9.87 5.08 -5.58
CA LYS A 65 -11.08 5.13 -6.41
C LYS A 65 -11.81 6.45 -6.25
N LYS A 66 -12.32 7.01 -7.35
CA LYS A 66 -13.09 8.26 -7.39
C LYS A 66 -14.27 8.25 -6.42
N GLU A 67 -14.93 7.11 -6.24
CA GLU A 67 -16.10 6.98 -5.36
C GLU A 67 -15.77 7.33 -3.89
N TYR A 68 -14.50 7.19 -3.47
CA TYR A 68 -14.08 7.64 -2.13
C TYR A 68 -14.03 9.16 -2.01
N PHE A 69 -13.76 9.86 -3.12
CA PHE A 69 -13.73 11.33 -3.15
C PHE A 69 -15.12 11.94 -3.25
N ASP A 70 -16.06 11.22 -3.84
CA ASP A 70 -17.46 11.65 -3.98
C ASP A 70 -18.28 11.32 -2.71
N GLY A 71 -17.76 10.47 -1.83
CA GLY A 71 -18.39 10.07 -0.59
C GLY A 71 -18.15 11.03 0.59
N LYS A 72 -18.70 10.69 1.75
CA LYS A 72 -18.58 11.50 3.00
C LYS A 72 -17.12 11.73 3.45
N LEU A 73 -16.21 10.84 3.08
CA LEU A 73 -14.79 10.96 3.38
C LEU A 73 -13.99 11.70 2.30
N GLY A 74 -14.66 12.20 1.26
CA GLY A 74 -14.01 12.92 0.15
C GLY A 74 -13.09 14.06 0.58
N PRO A 75 -13.52 14.97 1.50
CA PRO A 75 -12.65 16.01 2.02
C PRO A 75 -11.36 15.48 2.66
N LEU A 76 -11.44 14.34 3.36
CA LEU A 76 -10.28 13.70 3.97
C LEU A 76 -9.31 13.19 2.90
N PHE A 77 -9.79 12.49 1.86
CA PHE A 77 -8.95 12.01 0.75
C PHE A 77 -8.26 13.18 0.04
N LYS A 78 -8.98 14.27 -0.25
CA LYS A 78 -8.40 15.48 -0.83
C LYS A 78 -7.33 16.11 0.09
N MET A 79 -7.59 16.16 1.38
CA MET A 79 -6.67 16.72 2.38
C MET A 79 -5.38 15.90 2.50
N THR A 80 -5.41 14.61 2.23
CA THR A 80 -4.20 13.77 2.24
C THR A 80 -3.39 13.84 0.94
N GLY A 81 -3.90 14.54 -0.09
CA GLY A 81 -3.26 14.58 -1.41
C GLY A 81 -3.36 13.26 -2.16
N ALA A 82 -4.40 12.48 -1.88
CA ALA A 82 -4.66 11.25 -2.63
C ALA A 82 -5.10 11.57 -4.07
N ILE A 83 -4.70 10.73 -5.02
CA ILE A 83 -4.96 10.86 -6.45
C ILE A 83 -6.25 10.11 -6.77
N SER A 84 -7.22 10.81 -7.35
CA SER A 84 -8.52 10.23 -7.72
C SER A 84 -8.45 9.47 -9.05
N VAL A 85 -8.76 8.17 -9.03
CA VAL A 85 -8.77 7.31 -10.23
C VAL A 85 -10.21 7.03 -10.64
N ASP A 86 -10.60 7.58 -11.78
CA ASP A 86 -11.86 7.24 -12.46
C ASP A 86 -11.62 6.05 -13.41
N ARG A 87 -12.11 4.87 -13.01
CA ARG A 87 -11.89 3.63 -13.78
C ARG A 87 -12.78 3.52 -15.03
N PHE A 88 -13.87 4.25 -15.06
CA PHE A 88 -14.87 4.20 -16.12
C PHE A 88 -14.87 5.47 -16.99
N GLY A 89 -14.10 6.48 -16.58
CA GLY A 89 -13.95 7.75 -17.26
C GLY A 89 -12.50 8.04 -17.65
N ASP A 90 -12.02 9.24 -17.33
CA ASP A 90 -10.68 9.70 -17.70
C ASP A 90 -9.60 9.22 -16.72
N ALA A 91 -9.14 7.97 -16.90
CA ALA A 91 -8.00 7.43 -16.13
C ALA A 91 -6.70 8.21 -16.39
N LYS A 92 -6.56 8.87 -17.56
CA LYS A 92 -5.36 9.63 -17.93
C LYS A 92 -5.13 10.83 -17.03
N LYS A 93 -6.19 11.40 -16.45
CA LYS A 93 -6.06 12.50 -15.49
C LYS A 93 -5.29 12.07 -14.23
N ALA A 94 -5.57 10.89 -13.72
CA ALA A 94 -4.85 10.35 -12.55
C ALA A 94 -3.37 10.06 -12.87
N GLU A 95 -3.09 9.60 -14.08
CA GLU A 95 -1.71 9.38 -14.56
C GLU A 95 -0.94 10.71 -14.62
N ILE A 96 -1.51 11.75 -15.21
CA ILE A 96 -0.90 13.09 -15.29
C ILE A 96 -0.63 13.63 -13.89
N GLU A 97 -1.59 13.55 -12.97
CA GLU A 97 -1.43 14.01 -11.59
C GLU A 97 -0.32 13.24 -10.86
N ALA A 98 -0.23 11.93 -11.09
CA ALA A 98 0.84 11.10 -10.53
C ALA A 98 2.22 11.50 -11.06
N ILE A 99 2.33 11.74 -12.37
CA ILE A 99 3.57 12.21 -13.01
C ILE A 99 3.97 13.59 -12.46
N ASP A 100 3.03 14.49 -12.25
CA ASP A 100 3.29 15.81 -11.68
C ASP A 100 3.84 15.70 -10.24
N TYR A 101 3.30 14.82 -9.42
CA TYR A 101 3.87 14.55 -8.09
C TYR A 101 5.27 13.96 -8.16
N LEU A 102 5.53 13.01 -9.07
CA LEU A 102 6.86 12.44 -9.27
C LEU A 102 7.86 13.49 -9.74
N ASN A 103 7.48 14.37 -10.68
CA ASN A 103 8.32 15.47 -11.16
C ASN A 103 8.67 16.48 -10.05
N GLN A 104 7.81 16.62 -9.04
CA GLN A 104 8.07 17.42 -7.84
C GLN A 104 8.95 16.67 -6.81
N GLY A 105 9.45 15.50 -7.14
CA GLY A 105 10.26 14.67 -6.24
C GLY A 105 9.47 13.98 -5.13
N SER A 106 8.15 13.85 -5.26
CA SER A 106 7.29 13.18 -4.30
C SER A 106 7.27 11.65 -4.50
N ALA A 107 6.76 10.94 -3.51
CA ALA A 107 6.44 9.52 -3.64
C ALA A 107 5.00 9.34 -4.11
N VAL A 108 4.75 8.44 -5.05
CA VAL A 108 3.41 8.02 -5.47
C VAL A 108 3.22 6.56 -5.10
N GLY A 109 2.09 6.25 -4.46
CA GLY A 109 1.72 4.91 -4.07
C GLY A 109 0.57 4.36 -4.92
N LEU A 110 0.73 3.14 -5.39
CA LEU A 110 -0.32 2.44 -6.13
C LEU A 110 -0.28 0.94 -5.87
N PHE A 111 -1.40 0.31 -6.12
CA PHE A 111 -1.54 -1.13 -6.14
C PHE A 111 -1.73 -1.56 -7.60
N PRO A 112 -0.69 -2.15 -8.26
CA PRO A 112 -0.72 -2.46 -9.70
C PRO A 112 -1.85 -3.42 -10.09
N GLU A 113 -2.32 -4.22 -9.14
CA GLU A 113 -3.45 -5.15 -9.34
C GLU A 113 -4.77 -4.43 -9.65
N GLY A 114 -4.85 -3.13 -9.36
CA GLY A 114 -6.03 -2.29 -9.60
C GLY A 114 -7.26 -2.67 -8.78
N THR A 115 -7.29 -3.81 -8.13
CA THR A 115 -8.38 -4.29 -7.27
C THR A 115 -7.83 -5.04 -6.06
N ARG A 116 -8.66 -5.21 -5.04
CA ARG A 116 -8.31 -6.04 -3.90
C ARG A 116 -8.50 -7.50 -4.28
N ASN A 117 -7.40 -8.23 -4.31
CA ASN A 117 -7.42 -9.66 -4.55
C ASN A 117 -7.41 -10.35 -3.19
N GLY A 118 -8.58 -10.85 -2.76
CA GLY A 118 -8.56 -11.91 -1.75
C GLY A 118 -7.75 -13.08 -2.32
N LEU A 119 -6.78 -13.58 -1.54
CA LEU A 119 -6.07 -14.79 -1.94
C LEU A 119 -7.09 -15.92 -2.02
N LYS A 120 -7.49 -16.28 -3.25
CA LYS A 120 -8.26 -17.48 -3.51
C LYS A 120 -7.33 -18.68 -3.33
N GLU A 121 -7.88 -19.83 -2.96
CA GLU A 121 -7.13 -21.07 -2.75
C GLU A 121 -6.22 -21.41 -3.94
N GLU A 122 -6.70 -21.21 -5.18
CA GLU A 122 -5.93 -21.39 -6.41
C GLU A 122 -4.65 -20.53 -6.45
N LYS A 123 -4.73 -19.28 -6.00
CA LYS A 123 -3.58 -18.36 -6.00
C LYS A 123 -2.60 -18.64 -4.87
N LEU A 124 -3.09 -19.17 -3.75
CA LEU A 124 -2.24 -19.69 -2.67
C LEU A 124 -1.44 -20.89 -3.13
N GLN A 125 -2.07 -21.80 -3.89
CA GLN A 125 -1.42 -22.95 -4.47
C GLN A 125 -0.34 -22.54 -5.46
N GLU A 126 -0.64 -21.62 -6.36
CA GLU A 126 0.32 -21.06 -7.32
C GLU A 126 1.53 -20.42 -6.63
N LEU A 127 1.30 -19.63 -5.58
CA LEU A 127 2.38 -19.01 -4.80
C LEU A 127 3.22 -20.07 -4.08
N TYR A 128 2.58 -21.10 -3.53
CA TYR A 128 3.28 -22.21 -2.90
C TYR A 128 4.21 -22.91 -3.89
N GLU A 129 3.74 -23.24 -5.08
CA GLU A 129 4.52 -23.89 -6.12
C GLU A 129 5.70 -23.05 -6.60
N LEU A 130 5.55 -21.71 -6.62
CA LEU A 130 6.61 -20.79 -7.04
C LEU A 130 7.68 -20.52 -5.99
N TYR A 131 7.31 -20.52 -4.71
CA TYR A 131 8.17 -19.95 -3.66
C TYR A 131 8.46 -20.88 -2.48
N SER A 132 7.92 -22.08 -2.42
CA SER A 132 7.97 -22.91 -1.21
C SER A 132 8.39 -24.35 -1.48
N SER A 133 9.64 -24.56 -1.89
CA SER A 133 10.18 -25.91 -2.11
C SER A 133 10.41 -26.70 -0.81
N ASP A 134 10.56 -26.04 0.35
CA ASP A 134 11.10 -26.63 1.57
C ASP A 134 10.09 -26.79 2.72
N ILE A 135 8.85 -26.34 2.54
CA ILE A 135 7.79 -26.45 3.55
C ILE A 135 6.53 -27.10 2.98
N SER A 136 5.72 -27.76 3.82
CA SER A 136 4.45 -28.33 3.36
C SER A 136 3.43 -27.24 3.01
N TYR A 137 2.50 -27.53 2.10
CA TYR A 137 1.42 -26.60 1.74
C TYR A 137 0.58 -26.18 2.95
N ASP A 138 0.33 -27.10 3.89
CA ASP A 138 -0.42 -26.80 5.11
C ASP A 138 0.34 -25.85 6.03
N ASP A 139 1.65 -25.95 6.11
CA ASP A 139 2.47 -25.03 6.90
C ASP A 139 2.60 -23.69 6.19
N PHE A 140 2.77 -23.67 4.88
CA PHE A 140 2.70 -22.45 4.07
C PHE A 140 1.37 -21.72 4.26
N LYS A 141 0.24 -22.44 4.22
CA LYS A 141 -1.09 -21.90 4.44
C LYS A 141 -1.29 -21.34 5.86
N LYS A 142 -0.66 -21.91 6.86
CA LYS A 142 -0.62 -21.39 8.25
C LYS A 142 0.22 -20.11 8.35
N LEU A 143 1.27 -19.99 7.53
CA LEU A 143 2.11 -18.81 7.45
C LEU A 143 1.42 -17.65 6.70
N MET A 144 0.43 -17.97 5.85
CA MET A 144 -0.42 -17.01 5.15
C MET A 144 -1.64 -16.71 6.01
N PRO A 145 -1.66 -15.65 6.84
CA PRO A 145 -2.82 -15.36 7.66
C PRO A 145 -4.01 -14.92 6.82
N LYS A 146 -5.12 -15.36 7.26
CA LYS A 146 -6.43 -14.95 6.77
C LYS A 146 -6.56 -13.43 6.93
N ASN A 147 -6.31 -12.67 5.85
CA ASN A 147 -6.62 -11.24 5.72
C ASN A 147 -5.76 -10.22 6.46
N THR A 148 -4.49 -10.42 6.74
CA THR A 148 -3.66 -9.36 7.33
C THR A 148 -2.33 -9.12 6.60
N LEU A 149 -2.00 -7.85 6.41
CA LEU A 149 -0.77 -7.37 5.79
C LEU A 149 0.51 -7.76 6.56
N ALA A 150 0.41 -7.87 7.90
CA ALA A 150 1.52 -8.27 8.77
C ALA A 150 2.16 -9.60 8.37
N SER A 151 1.42 -10.45 7.69
CA SER A 151 1.85 -11.77 7.27
C SER A 151 2.60 -11.82 5.96
N GLN A 152 2.33 -10.91 5.05
CA GLN A 152 3.06 -10.84 3.78
C GLN A 152 4.50 -10.36 3.99
N ILE A 153 4.69 -9.44 4.94
CA ILE A 153 6.01 -8.95 5.33
C ILE A 153 6.82 -10.06 6.03
N ASN A 154 6.15 -10.90 6.85
CA ASN A 154 6.81 -12.04 7.49
C ASN A 154 7.18 -13.18 6.53
N LEU A 155 6.52 -13.28 5.38
CA LEU A 155 6.85 -14.29 4.38
C LEU A 155 8.14 -13.95 3.64
N LEU A 156 8.34 -12.66 3.30
CA LEU A 156 9.56 -12.18 2.65
C LEU A 156 10.81 -12.32 3.54
N ASP A 157 10.63 -12.39 4.86
CA ASP A 157 11.71 -12.65 5.82
C ASP A 157 12.19 -14.10 5.87
N LYS A 158 11.42 -15.02 5.29
CA LYS A 158 11.69 -16.47 5.36
C LYS A 158 12.10 -17.08 4.01
N LEU A 159 12.04 -16.26 2.95
CA LEU A 159 12.57 -16.55 1.62
C LEU A 159 13.96 -15.93 1.42
#